data_943a5d7053165b86f8cbc176b640d902
#
_entry.id   943a5d7053165b86f8cbc176b640d902
#
_cell.length_a   1.000
_cell.length_b   1.000
_cell.length_c   1.000
_cell.angle_alpha   90.00
_cell.angle_beta   90.00
_cell.angle_gamma   90.00
#
_symmetry.space_group_name_H-M   'P 1'
#
loop_
_entity.id
_entity.type
_entity.pdbx_description
1 polymer ?
#
loop_
_entity_poly.entity_id
_entity_poly.type
_entity_poly.pdbx_seq_one_letter_code
_entity_poly.pdbx_strand_id
1 'polypeptide(L)'
;MNKGCFFICMLLLGTIRLFGINVSDTGFSETPVVLETASGNIYGTLTTPPAFSKGPVVLIIAGSGPTDRDGNNPMMKNNSLKQVAQQFAGAGIASLRFDKRGIGASAASMKKEEDLRFDDYVNDVKDWIAFLKKDARFSKVIIAGHSEGSLIGMIAANGHADQFISIAGAGQPAGTIIRKQLSAQPKQVTDIATPILDSLEAGHTVSNVSPMLYSIFRPSVQPYMISWFRYNPAEEIRKLTIPALILQGSNDLQVSADDASMLADAKKDAWLYLILGMNHVLKVIEGDRIENMKSYNDPALPISEDLMIYMIEFIRKGK
;
A
#
# COMPACT_ATOMS: atom_id res chain seq x y z
N MET A 1 -66.34 -44.77 -17.41
CA MET A 1 -64.97 -45.38 -17.42
C MET A 1 -64.01 -44.28 -17.88
N ASN A 2 -63.37 -43.59 -16.98
CA ASN A 2 -62.26 -42.67 -17.33
C ASN A 2 -61.24 -42.77 -16.20
N LYS A 3 -60.09 -43.28 -16.57
CA LYS A 3 -58.93 -43.44 -15.67
C LYS A 3 -58.17 -42.13 -15.60
N GLY A 4 -58.20 -41.49 -14.44
CA GLY A 4 -57.36 -40.34 -14.14
C GLY A 4 -55.93 -40.77 -13.78
N CYS A 5 -54.98 -40.30 -14.53
CA CYS A 5 -53.55 -40.45 -14.24
C CYS A 5 -53.14 -39.37 -13.25
N PHE A 6 -52.75 -39.79 -12.03
CA PHE A 6 -52.12 -38.90 -11.02
C PHE A 6 -50.63 -38.80 -11.34
N PHE A 7 -50.17 -37.60 -11.72
CA PHE A 7 -48.78 -37.27 -11.84
C PHE A 7 -48.28 -36.78 -10.43
N ILE A 8 -47.48 -37.60 -9.77
CA ILE A 8 -46.79 -37.22 -8.56
C ILE A 8 -45.55 -36.41 -8.97
N CYS A 9 -45.59 -35.12 -8.71
CA CYS A 9 -44.44 -34.24 -8.88
C CYS A 9 -43.54 -34.37 -7.62
N MET A 10 -42.44 -35.12 -7.72
CA MET A 10 -41.47 -35.29 -6.66
C MET A 10 -40.57 -34.06 -6.62
N LEU A 11 -40.83 -33.12 -5.68
CA LEU A 11 -39.97 -31.99 -5.38
C LEU A 11 -38.69 -32.53 -4.70
N LEU A 12 -37.60 -32.57 -5.45
CA LEU A 12 -36.26 -32.74 -4.90
C LEU A 12 -35.87 -31.44 -4.20
N LEU A 13 -36.04 -31.36 -2.91
CA LEU A 13 -35.44 -30.37 -2.03
C LEU A 13 -33.94 -30.65 -1.92
N GLY A 14 -33.18 -30.02 -2.83
CA GLY A 14 -31.73 -29.96 -2.71
C GLY A 14 -31.36 -29.12 -1.47
N THR A 15 -30.88 -29.76 -0.42
CA THR A 15 -30.30 -29.10 0.74
C THR A 15 -29.00 -28.43 0.28
N ILE A 16 -29.05 -27.10 0.03
CA ILE A 16 -27.85 -26.28 -0.05
C ILE A 16 -27.22 -26.32 1.34
N ARG A 17 -26.17 -27.11 1.48
CA ARG A 17 -25.28 -26.99 2.64
C ARG A 17 -24.49 -25.70 2.44
N LEU A 18 -24.92 -24.61 3.09
CA LEU A 18 -24.05 -23.49 3.39
C LEU A 18 -22.90 -24.07 4.25
N PHE A 19 -21.75 -24.24 3.65
CA PHE A 19 -20.52 -24.34 4.41
C PHE A 19 -20.29 -22.98 5.06
N GLY A 20 -20.80 -22.84 6.27
CA GLY A 20 -20.38 -21.80 7.17
C GLY A 20 -18.86 -21.92 7.31
N ILE A 21 -18.11 -20.96 6.81
CA ILE A 21 -16.73 -20.79 7.18
C ILE A 21 -16.77 -20.42 8.66
N ASN A 22 -16.59 -21.43 9.52
CA ASN A 22 -16.27 -21.18 10.92
C ASN A 22 -14.94 -20.41 10.90
N VAL A 23 -14.98 -19.11 11.13
CA VAL A 23 -13.84 -18.31 11.54
C VAL A 23 -13.55 -18.71 12.98
N SER A 24 -13.01 -19.91 13.15
CA SER A 24 -12.47 -20.38 14.40
C SER A 24 -11.02 -19.94 14.46
N ASP A 25 -10.69 -19.18 15.49
CA ASP A 25 -9.37 -18.92 16.03
C ASP A 25 -8.33 -18.64 14.93
N THR A 26 -8.19 -17.37 14.56
CA THR A 26 -7.20 -16.91 13.56
C THR A 26 -5.81 -17.06 14.16
N GLY A 27 -5.36 -18.30 14.28
CA GLY A 27 -4.09 -18.68 14.87
C GLY A 27 -2.88 -18.31 14.01
N PHE A 28 -2.82 -17.08 13.50
CA PHE A 28 -1.58 -16.57 12.91
C PHE A 28 -0.61 -16.14 14.01
N SER A 29 0.69 -16.16 13.72
CA SER A 29 1.73 -15.69 14.62
C SER A 29 2.26 -14.35 14.14
N GLU A 30 2.43 -13.39 15.04
CA GLU A 30 3.13 -12.13 14.81
C GLU A 30 4.45 -12.13 15.58
N THR A 31 5.57 -12.07 14.85
CA THR A 31 6.91 -12.08 15.41
C THR A 31 7.61 -10.75 15.14
N PRO A 32 8.09 -10.03 16.15
CA PRO A 32 8.94 -8.86 15.94
C PRO A 32 10.23 -9.25 15.21
N VAL A 33 10.60 -8.44 14.23
CA VAL A 33 11.84 -8.59 13.46
C VAL A 33 12.57 -7.26 13.38
N VAL A 34 13.88 -7.31 13.26
CA VAL A 34 14.73 -6.12 13.21
C VAL A 34 15.67 -6.22 12.02
N LEU A 35 15.72 -5.16 11.23
CA LEU A 35 16.72 -4.96 10.19
C LEU A 35 17.77 -4.00 10.76
N GLU A 36 18.99 -4.48 10.92
CA GLU A 36 20.13 -3.66 11.33
C GLU A 36 20.66 -2.88 10.13
N THR A 37 20.75 -1.55 10.26
CA THR A 37 21.30 -0.67 9.23
C THR A 37 22.41 0.20 9.81
N ALA A 38 23.24 0.80 8.97
CA ALA A 38 24.32 1.68 9.40
C ALA A 38 23.85 2.90 10.20
N SER A 39 22.61 3.36 10.02
CA SER A 39 22.03 4.51 10.72
C SER A 39 21.20 4.13 11.94
N GLY A 40 20.94 2.84 12.16
CA GLY A 40 20.14 2.32 13.29
C GLY A 40 19.18 1.21 12.84
N ASN A 41 18.43 0.71 13.80
CA ASN A 41 17.54 -0.43 13.60
C ASN A 41 16.20 -0.02 13.01
N ILE A 42 15.72 -0.79 12.04
CA ILE A 42 14.38 -0.69 11.44
C ILE A 42 13.55 -1.87 11.94
N TYR A 43 12.42 -1.59 12.57
CA TYR A 43 11.59 -2.59 13.23
C TYR A 43 10.41 -2.99 12.38
N GLY A 44 10.18 -4.29 12.28
CA GLY A 44 9.07 -4.89 11.54
C GLY A 44 8.31 -5.92 12.36
N THR A 45 7.22 -6.40 11.78
CA THR A 45 6.41 -7.51 12.26
C THR A 45 6.23 -8.52 11.13
N LEU A 46 6.74 -9.72 11.36
CA LEU A 46 6.51 -10.87 10.48
C LEU A 46 5.23 -11.57 10.95
N THR A 47 4.23 -11.61 10.07
CA THR A 47 2.98 -12.33 10.29
C THR A 47 3.02 -13.62 9.48
N THR A 48 2.87 -14.78 10.14
CA THR A 48 2.89 -16.09 9.50
C THR A 48 1.59 -16.85 9.73
N PRO A 49 1.12 -17.62 8.73
CA PRO A 49 0.00 -18.54 8.88
C PRO A 49 0.24 -19.57 9.98
N PRO A 50 -0.82 -20.24 10.49
CA PRO A 50 -0.67 -21.39 11.40
C PRO A 50 0.18 -22.48 10.73
N ALA A 51 1.10 -23.08 11.49
CA ALA A 51 1.97 -24.16 11.03
C ALA A 51 2.73 -23.84 9.70
N PHE A 52 3.06 -22.57 9.47
CA PHE A 52 3.76 -22.14 8.26
C PHE A 52 5.14 -22.78 8.16
N SER A 53 5.35 -23.61 7.14
CA SER A 53 6.62 -24.28 6.89
C SER A 53 7.35 -23.71 5.68
N LYS A 54 6.63 -23.45 4.58
CA LYS A 54 7.19 -22.87 3.35
C LYS A 54 6.10 -22.23 2.49
N GLY A 55 6.38 -21.08 1.92
CA GLY A 55 5.44 -20.38 1.04
C GLY A 55 5.93 -18.99 0.62
N PRO A 56 5.10 -18.21 -0.10
CA PRO A 56 5.41 -16.85 -0.45
C PRO A 56 5.37 -15.94 0.78
N VAL A 57 6.14 -14.83 0.72
CA VAL A 57 6.08 -13.74 1.69
C VAL A 57 5.84 -12.42 0.99
N VAL A 58 4.94 -11.58 1.54
CA VAL A 58 4.65 -10.23 1.05
C VAL A 58 5.31 -9.21 1.95
N LEU A 59 6.21 -8.39 1.39
CA LEU A 59 6.74 -7.20 2.07
C LEU A 59 5.80 -6.02 1.82
N ILE A 60 5.15 -5.54 2.87
CA ILE A 60 4.16 -4.45 2.82
C ILE A 60 4.85 -3.13 3.16
N ILE A 61 4.73 -2.14 2.27
CA ILE A 61 5.35 -0.82 2.40
C ILE A 61 4.27 0.23 2.61
N ALA A 62 4.35 0.96 3.71
CA ALA A 62 3.40 2.02 4.06
C ALA A 62 3.52 3.26 3.16
N GLY A 63 2.45 4.04 3.08
CA GLY A 63 2.37 5.32 2.36
C GLY A 63 3.18 6.45 2.98
N SER A 64 2.99 7.67 2.46
CA SER A 64 3.72 8.88 2.82
C SER A 64 3.51 9.34 4.28
N GLY A 65 4.37 10.26 4.71
CA GLY A 65 4.31 10.85 6.04
C GLY A 65 4.68 9.88 7.16
N PRO A 66 4.29 10.20 8.42
CA PRO A 66 4.64 9.40 9.60
C PRO A 66 3.73 8.17 9.76
N THR A 67 3.45 7.47 8.65
CA THR A 67 2.61 6.28 8.63
C THR A 67 3.39 5.06 9.07
N ASP A 68 2.93 4.41 10.15
CA ASP A 68 3.53 3.23 10.74
C ASP A 68 3.22 1.94 9.93
N ARG A 69 3.78 0.83 10.38
CA ARG A 69 3.62 -0.50 9.76
C ARG A 69 2.17 -0.99 9.70
N ASP A 70 1.30 -0.49 10.55
CA ASP A 70 -0.11 -0.90 10.64
C ASP A 70 -1.03 -0.03 9.76
N GLY A 71 -0.49 1.04 9.14
CA GLY A 71 -1.21 2.01 8.33
C GLY A 71 -1.72 3.20 9.13
N ASN A 72 -1.26 3.38 10.37
CA ASN A 72 -1.67 4.45 11.28
C ASN A 72 -0.67 5.59 11.29
N ASN A 73 -1.12 6.78 11.70
CA ASN A 73 -0.26 7.92 11.99
C ASN A 73 -0.86 8.73 13.16
N PRO A 74 -0.18 9.77 13.67
CA PRO A 74 -0.70 10.55 14.80
C PRO A 74 -2.08 11.16 14.63
N MET A 75 -2.55 11.34 13.39
CA MET A 75 -3.83 11.95 13.04
C MET A 75 -4.89 10.92 12.60
N MET A 76 -4.51 9.69 12.30
CA MET A 76 -5.38 8.67 11.72
C MET A 76 -5.08 7.28 12.27
N LYS A 77 -6.13 6.55 12.65
CA LYS A 77 -6.02 5.15 13.07
C LYS A 77 -7.04 4.30 12.31
N ASN A 78 -6.55 3.52 11.34
CA ASN A 78 -7.39 2.67 10.48
C ASN A 78 -6.96 1.19 10.42
N ASN A 79 -5.74 0.86 10.86
CA ASN A 79 -5.18 -0.49 10.86
C ASN A 79 -5.21 -1.20 9.49
N SER A 80 -5.27 -0.48 8.38
CA SER A 80 -5.47 -1.08 7.05
C SER A 80 -4.36 -2.07 6.69
N LEU A 81 -3.09 -1.71 6.88
CA LEU A 81 -1.97 -2.60 6.53
C LEU A 81 -1.84 -3.78 7.51
N LYS A 82 -2.23 -3.58 8.76
CA LYS A 82 -2.33 -4.69 9.73
C LYS A 82 -3.40 -5.69 9.28
N GLN A 83 -4.57 -5.22 8.87
CA GLN A 83 -5.65 -6.09 8.37
C GLN A 83 -5.23 -6.82 7.08
N VAL A 84 -4.52 -6.16 6.16
CA VAL A 84 -3.94 -6.82 4.97
C VAL A 84 -3.04 -7.98 5.38
N ALA A 85 -2.13 -7.78 6.34
CA ALA A 85 -1.23 -8.83 6.81
C ALA A 85 -1.99 -10.01 7.46
N GLN A 86 -3.03 -9.73 8.25
CA GLN A 86 -3.87 -10.75 8.88
C GLN A 86 -4.67 -11.55 7.85
N GLN A 87 -5.22 -10.89 6.82
CA GLN A 87 -5.94 -11.56 5.74
C GLN A 87 -5.00 -12.44 4.90
N PHE A 88 -3.77 -12.00 4.63
CA PHE A 88 -2.76 -12.85 3.99
C PHE A 88 -2.48 -14.10 4.81
N ALA A 89 -2.32 -13.98 6.13
CA ALA A 89 -2.10 -15.14 7.00
C ALA A 89 -3.28 -16.11 6.96
N GLY A 90 -4.53 -15.62 6.96
CA GLY A 90 -5.73 -16.43 6.76
C GLY A 90 -5.76 -17.17 5.41
N ALA A 91 -5.10 -16.63 4.39
CA ALA A 91 -4.98 -17.23 3.06
C ALA A 91 -3.74 -18.15 2.89
N GLY A 92 -2.97 -18.39 3.96
CA GLY A 92 -1.77 -19.22 3.94
C GLY A 92 -0.51 -18.50 3.41
N ILE A 93 -0.50 -17.17 3.39
CA ILE A 93 0.59 -16.33 2.87
C ILE A 93 1.24 -15.58 4.04
N ALA A 94 2.56 -15.66 4.15
CA ALA A 94 3.30 -14.87 5.13
C ALA A 94 3.42 -13.41 4.67
N SER A 95 3.55 -12.48 5.63
CA SER A 95 3.81 -11.07 5.30
C SER A 95 4.71 -10.42 6.33
N LEU A 96 5.49 -9.43 5.88
CA LEU A 96 6.29 -8.55 6.73
C LEU A 96 5.86 -7.11 6.48
N ARG A 97 5.54 -6.39 7.55
CA ARG A 97 5.30 -4.94 7.56
C ARG A 97 6.26 -4.27 8.52
N PHE A 98 6.74 -3.10 8.21
CA PHE A 98 7.77 -2.42 8.99
C PHE A 98 7.51 -0.92 9.12
N ASP A 99 8.00 -0.32 10.19
CA ASP A 99 8.03 1.13 10.33
C ASP A 99 9.18 1.68 9.51
N LYS A 100 8.88 2.60 8.59
CA LYS A 100 9.91 3.25 7.79
C LYS A 100 10.91 3.98 8.71
N ARG A 101 12.11 4.20 8.21
CA ARG A 101 13.15 4.99 8.89
C ARG A 101 12.59 6.29 9.46
N GLY A 102 12.83 6.55 10.72
CA GLY A 102 12.34 7.75 11.42
C GLY A 102 10.90 7.66 11.93
N ILE A 103 10.20 6.53 11.72
CA ILE A 103 8.77 6.39 12.05
C ILE A 103 8.58 5.30 13.11
N GLY A 104 7.58 5.50 13.99
CA GLY A 104 7.15 4.51 14.96
C GLY A 104 8.31 3.96 15.82
N ALA A 105 8.44 2.63 15.87
CA ALA A 105 9.53 1.98 16.58
C ALA A 105 10.91 2.22 15.93
N SER A 106 10.96 2.59 14.65
CA SER A 106 12.17 2.90 13.89
C SER A 106 12.58 4.38 13.99
N ALA A 107 12.00 5.16 14.90
CA ALA A 107 12.29 6.61 15.04
C ALA A 107 13.78 6.91 15.22
N ALA A 108 14.50 6.08 16.00
CA ALA A 108 15.92 6.27 16.28
C ALA A 108 16.85 5.96 15.09
N SER A 109 16.34 5.35 14.00
CA SER A 109 17.13 5.08 12.78
C SER A 109 17.37 6.31 11.91
N MET A 110 16.69 7.43 12.20
CA MET A 110 16.87 8.72 11.54
C MET A 110 17.38 9.75 12.57
N LYS A 111 18.58 10.25 12.38
CA LYS A 111 19.17 11.24 13.29
C LYS A 111 18.60 12.63 13.08
N LYS A 112 18.47 13.04 11.82
CA LYS A 112 17.93 14.34 11.41
C LYS A 112 17.04 14.18 10.18
N GLU A 113 15.90 14.86 10.16
CA GLU A 113 14.98 14.84 9.01
C GLU A 113 15.63 15.43 7.73
N GLU A 114 16.48 16.44 7.88
CA GLU A 114 17.17 17.09 6.76
C GLU A 114 18.16 16.16 6.01
N ASP A 115 18.61 15.08 6.67
CA ASP A 115 19.50 14.08 6.07
C ASP A 115 18.73 13.03 5.24
N LEU A 116 17.41 12.90 5.47
CA LEU A 116 16.58 11.89 4.81
C LEU A 116 16.45 12.17 3.31
N ARG A 117 16.55 11.10 2.54
CA ARG A 117 16.27 11.08 1.08
C ARG A 117 15.27 9.98 0.76
N PHE A 118 14.55 10.12 -0.35
CA PHE A 118 13.64 9.10 -0.85
C PHE A 118 14.38 7.77 -1.12
N ASP A 119 15.61 7.87 -1.59
CA ASP A 119 16.49 6.74 -1.86
C ASP A 119 16.82 5.93 -0.59
N ASP A 120 16.79 6.52 0.60
CA ASP A 120 17.00 5.79 1.85
C ASP A 120 15.89 4.78 2.09
N TYR A 121 14.63 5.15 1.82
CA TYR A 121 13.51 4.22 1.90
C TYR A 121 13.59 3.10 0.85
N VAL A 122 14.03 3.44 -0.37
CA VAL A 122 14.27 2.43 -1.42
C VAL A 122 15.33 1.43 -0.99
N ASN A 123 16.43 1.90 -0.41
CA ASN A 123 17.52 1.05 0.07
C ASN A 123 17.08 0.19 1.26
N ASP A 124 16.33 0.74 2.22
CA ASP A 124 15.76 -0.04 3.33
C ASP A 124 14.87 -1.18 2.82
N VAL A 125 14.06 -0.95 1.78
CA VAL A 125 13.23 -1.99 1.17
C VAL A 125 14.09 -3.06 0.47
N LYS A 126 15.15 -2.68 -0.22
CA LYS A 126 16.11 -3.66 -0.80
C LYS A 126 16.77 -4.52 0.28
N ASP A 127 17.12 -3.91 1.41
CA ASP A 127 17.71 -4.64 2.54
C ASP A 127 16.69 -5.59 3.18
N TRP A 128 15.42 -5.19 3.30
CA TRP A 128 14.33 -6.07 3.72
C TRP A 128 14.09 -7.22 2.74
N ILE A 129 14.17 -6.99 1.42
CA ILE A 129 14.10 -8.06 0.41
C ILE A 129 15.26 -9.05 0.62
N ALA A 130 16.48 -8.55 0.81
CA ALA A 130 17.64 -9.37 1.07
C ALA A 130 17.53 -10.16 2.40
N PHE A 131 16.96 -9.54 3.43
CA PHE A 131 16.65 -10.19 4.70
C PHE A 131 15.68 -11.37 4.51
N LEU A 132 14.56 -11.14 3.80
CA LEU A 132 13.57 -12.18 3.55
C LEU A 132 14.12 -13.32 2.68
N LYS A 133 14.96 -13.04 1.69
CA LYS A 133 15.57 -14.07 0.83
C LYS A 133 16.54 -14.99 1.55
N LYS A 134 17.05 -14.60 2.73
CA LYS A 134 17.91 -15.48 3.55
C LYS A 134 17.12 -16.56 4.31
N ASP A 135 15.82 -16.38 4.48
CA ASP A 135 14.98 -17.35 5.17
C ASP A 135 14.44 -18.40 4.19
N ALA A 136 14.92 -19.63 4.32
CA ALA A 136 14.58 -20.76 3.42
C ALA A 136 13.08 -21.13 3.44
N ARG A 137 12.31 -20.62 4.40
CA ARG A 137 10.85 -20.77 4.43
C ARG A 137 10.16 -19.98 3.32
N PHE A 138 10.76 -18.92 2.81
CA PHE A 138 10.15 -18.06 1.81
C PHE A 138 10.54 -18.49 0.40
N SER A 139 9.54 -18.98 -0.36
CA SER A 139 9.74 -19.46 -1.73
C SER A 139 9.74 -18.35 -2.77
N LYS A 140 9.08 -17.22 -2.47
CA LYS A 140 8.98 -16.00 -3.28
C LYS A 140 8.89 -14.79 -2.37
N VAL A 141 9.47 -13.67 -2.78
CA VAL A 141 9.33 -12.36 -2.13
C VAL A 141 8.52 -11.44 -3.04
N ILE A 142 7.34 -11.06 -2.58
CA ILE A 142 6.42 -10.17 -3.27
C ILE A 142 6.46 -8.80 -2.59
N ILE A 143 6.46 -7.73 -3.35
CA ILE A 143 6.40 -6.37 -2.83
C ILE A 143 4.98 -5.84 -2.97
N ALA A 144 4.37 -5.39 -1.88
CA ALA A 144 3.09 -4.69 -1.88
C ALA A 144 3.27 -3.28 -1.33
N GLY A 145 3.25 -2.29 -2.20
CA GLY A 145 3.42 -0.89 -1.82
C GLY A 145 2.10 -0.12 -1.84
N HIS A 146 1.78 0.56 -0.74
CA HIS A 146 0.62 1.41 -0.61
C HIS A 146 0.99 2.89 -0.83
N SER A 147 0.27 3.60 -1.70
CA SER A 147 0.45 5.04 -1.95
C SER A 147 1.91 5.36 -2.34
N GLU A 148 2.64 6.22 -1.63
CA GLU A 148 4.08 6.46 -1.79
C GLU A 148 4.90 5.16 -1.75
N GLY A 149 4.50 4.22 -0.88
CA GLY A 149 5.13 2.90 -0.79
C GLY A 149 5.08 2.10 -2.10
N SER A 150 4.12 2.41 -2.99
CA SER A 150 4.08 1.84 -4.34
C SER A 150 5.30 2.26 -5.16
N LEU A 151 5.65 3.54 -5.19
CA LEU A 151 6.84 4.02 -5.92
C LEU A 151 8.14 3.49 -5.29
N ILE A 152 8.25 3.53 -3.96
CA ILE A 152 9.40 2.93 -3.25
C ILE A 152 9.55 1.46 -3.64
N GLY A 153 8.43 0.73 -3.62
CA GLY A 153 8.36 -0.69 -3.95
C GLY A 153 8.72 -0.98 -5.41
N MET A 154 8.24 -0.18 -6.38
CA MET A 154 8.59 -0.31 -7.81
C MET A 154 10.11 -0.28 -8.00
N ILE A 155 10.76 0.73 -7.43
CA ILE A 155 12.21 0.92 -7.59
C ILE A 155 12.98 -0.20 -6.90
N ALA A 156 12.57 -0.56 -5.67
CA ALA A 156 13.26 -1.59 -4.90
C ALA A 156 13.05 -3.00 -5.44
N ALA A 157 11.89 -3.30 -6.04
CA ALA A 157 11.56 -4.63 -6.57
C ALA A 157 12.34 -4.99 -7.83
N ASN A 158 12.77 -4.00 -8.61
CA ASN A 158 13.42 -4.22 -9.89
C ASN A 158 14.73 -5.01 -9.73
N GLY A 159 14.78 -6.23 -10.28
CA GLY A 159 15.91 -7.15 -10.15
C GLY A 159 16.07 -7.79 -8.75
N HIS A 160 15.17 -7.51 -7.81
CA HIS A 160 15.28 -7.97 -6.42
C HIS A 160 14.10 -8.78 -5.91
N ALA A 161 12.91 -8.63 -6.48
CA ALA A 161 11.69 -9.33 -6.05
C ALA A 161 11.11 -10.23 -7.15
N ASP A 162 10.14 -11.08 -6.80
CA ASP A 162 9.52 -12.02 -7.73
C ASP A 162 8.21 -11.49 -8.33
N GLN A 163 7.49 -10.63 -7.61
CA GLN A 163 6.24 -9.99 -8.04
C GLN A 163 6.10 -8.63 -7.37
N PHE A 164 5.32 -7.74 -7.99
CA PHE A 164 5.05 -6.40 -7.46
C PHE A 164 3.55 -6.09 -7.46
N ILE A 165 3.06 -5.47 -6.38
CA ILE A 165 1.67 -5.03 -6.20
C ILE A 165 1.67 -3.54 -5.85
N SER A 166 1.06 -2.72 -6.70
CA SER A 166 0.75 -1.31 -6.44
C SER A 166 -0.65 -1.21 -5.84
N ILE A 167 -0.77 -0.64 -4.66
CA ILE A 167 -2.05 -0.40 -3.99
C ILE A 167 -2.22 1.12 -3.85
N ALA A 168 -3.21 1.69 -4.52
CA ALA A 168 -3.48 3.13 -4.51
C ALA A 168 -2.21 3.97 -4.82
N GLY A 169 -1.38 3.49 -5.75
CA GLY A 169 -0.13 4.14 -6.14
C GLY A 169 -0.35 5.23 -7.17
N ALA A 170 0.35 6.37 -7.03
CA ALA A 170 0.33 7.44 -8.02
C ALA A 170 0.96 7.00 -9.35
N GLY A 171 0.40 7.45 -10.47
CA GLY A 171 0.94 7.27 -11.82
C GLY A 171 1.80 8.43 -12.29
N GLN A 172 1.78 9.56 -11.55
CA GLN A 172 2.46 10.80 -11.89
C GLN A 172 3.54 11.16 -10.85
N PRO A 173 4.54 11.99 -11.19
CA PRO A 173 5.51 12.50 -10.24
C PRO A 173 4.86 13.17 -9.03
N ALA A 174 5.47 13.03 -7.86
CA ALA A 174 4.90 13.53 -6.60
C ALA A 174 4.66 15.05 -6.61
N GLY A 175 5.53 15.84 -7.23
CA GLY A 175 5.32 17.28 -7.41
C GLY A 175 4.02 17.60 -8.14
N THR A 176 3.70 16.85 -9.20
CA THR A 176 2.43 16.98 -9.94
C THR A 176 1.22 16.67 -9.08
N ILE A 177 1.28 15.58 -8.29
CA ILE A 177 0.19 15.18 -7.38
C ILE A 177 -0.03 16.24 -6.30
N ILE A 178 1.03 16.71 -5.65
CA ILE A 178 0.95 17.76 -4.62
C ILE A 178 0.39 19.05 -5.21
N ARG A 179 0.81 19.45 -6.41
CA ARG A 179 0.29 20.61 -7.12
C ARG A 179 -1.21 20.48 -7.38
N LYS A 180 -1.67 19.32 -7.85
CA LYS A 180 -3.09 19.01 -8.06
C LYS A 180 -3.89 19.09 -6.75
N GLN A 181 -3.38 18.52 -5.65
CA GLN A 181 -4.03 18.59 -4.35
C GLN A 181 -4.11 20.02 -3.82
N LEU A 182 -3.07 20.82 -4.00
CA LEU A 182 -3.05 22.23 -3.60
C LEU A 182 -3.95 23.11 -4.48
N SER A 183 -4.16 22.78 -5.75
CA SER A 183 -5.06 23.54 -6.62
C SER A 183 -6.53 23.52 -6.18
N ALA A 184 -6.91 22.51 -5.37
CA ALA A 184 -8.23 22.43 -4.74
C ALA A 184 -8.35 23.31 -3.47
N GLN A 185 -7.26 23.97 -3.03
CA GLN A 185 -7.24 24.88 -1.89
C GLN A 185 -7.57 26.31 -2.32
N PRO A 186 -7.90 27.21 -1.38
CA PRO A 186 -8.09 28.62 -1.70
C PRO A 186 -6.88 29.20 -2.45
N LYS A 187 -7.15 30.10 -3.40
CA LYS A 187 -6.12 30.72 -4.28
C LYS A 187 -4.90 31.25 -3.52
N GLN A 188 -5.10 31.83 -2.33
CA GLN A 188 -4.01 32.34 -1.50
C GLN A 188 -3.01 31.25 -1.10
N VAL A 189 -3.49 30.03 -0.83
CA VAL A 189 -2.62 28.86 -0.51
C VAL A 189 -1.84 28.45 -1.74
N THR A 190 -2.50 28.38 -2.89
CA THR A 190 -1.87 28.00 -4.17
C THR A 190 -0.81 28.99 -4.59
N ASP A 191 -1.07 30.30 -4.46
CA ASP A 191 -0.15 31.37 -4.87
C ASP A 191 1.17 31.33 -4.07
N ILE A 192 1.14 30.98 -2.78
CA ILE A 192 2.38 30.84 -1.98
C ILE A 192 3.02 29.47 -2.07
N ALA A 193 2.27 28.41 -2.42
CA ALA A 193 2.80 27.06 -2.55
C ALA A 193 3.51 26.82 -3.90
N THR A 194 3.00 27.41 -4.98
CA THR A 194 3.52 27.20 -6.34
C THR A 194 5.02 27.56 -6.47
N PRO A 195 5.49 28.73 -6.03
CA PRO A 195 6.92 29.07 -6.12
C PRO A 195 7.82 28.13 -5.31
N ILE A 196 7.31 27.59 -4.19
CA ILE A 196 8.04 26.60 -3.38
C ILE A 196 8.17 25.31 -4.18
N LEU A 197 7.08 24.80 -4.75
CA LEU A 197 7.09 23.59 -5.58
C LEU A 197 8.03 23.74 -6.78
N ASP A 198 7.97 24.87 -7.50
CA ASP A 198 8.84 25.15 -8.65
C ASP A 198 10.32 25.11 -8.25
N SER A 199 10.66 25.69 -7.08
CA SER A 199 12.01 25.65 -6.53
C SER A 199 12.47 24.24 -6.20
N LEU A 200 11.60 23.44 -5.52
CA LEU A 200 11.92 22.07 -5.13
C LEU A 200 12.05 21.14 -6.35
N GLU A 201 11.21 21.29 -7.36
CA GLU A 201 11.31 20.56 -8.63
C GLU A 201 12.60 20.90 -9.38
N ALA A 202 13.07 22.15 -9.27
CA ALA A 202 14.38 22.57 -9.79
C ALA A 202 15.57 22.13 -8.93
N GLY A 203 15.34 21.44 -7.80
CA GLY A 203 16.38 20.95 -6.90
C GLY A 203 16.88 21.98 -5.87
N HIS A 204 16.17 23.10 -5.68
CA HIS A 204 16.56 24.17 -4.77
C HIS A 204 15.64 24.21 -3.53
N THR A 205 16.24 24.39 -2.36
CA THR A 205 15.52 24.57 -1.11
C THR A 205 15.06 26.02 -0.92
N VAL A 206 13.96 26.20 -0.17
CA VAL A 206 13.37 27.49 0.22
C VAL A 206 13.41 27.62 1.74
N SER A 207 14.13 28.61 2.25
CA SER A 207 14.27 28.81 3.71
C SER A 207 13.06 29.53 4.33
N ASN A 208 12.44 30.46 3.59
CA ASN A 208 11.31 31.25 4.09
C ASN A 208 9.98 30.62 3.65
N VAL A 209 9.45 29.73 4.48
CA VAL A 209 8.19 29.02 4.26
C VAL A 209 7.11 29.62 5.17
N SER A 210 5.96 29.96 4.58
CA SER A 210 4.80 30.43 5.34
C SER A 210 4.38 29.39 6.40
N PRO A 211 4.03 29.84 7.64
CA PRO A 211 3.52 28.94 8.68
C PRO A 211 2.34 28.04 8.23
N MET A 212 1.51 28.55 7.33
CA MET A 212 0.36 27.84 6.74
C MET A 212 0.80 26.59 5.95
N LEU A 213 1.98 26.62 5.36
CA LEU A 213 2.53 25.52 4.53
C LEU A 213 3.64 24.72 5.25
N TYR A 214 3.95 25.08 6.50
CA TYR A 214 5.08 24.51 7.22
C TYR A 214 4.95 22.99 7.44
N SER A 215 3.71 22.49 7.61
CA SER A 215 3.47 21.03 7.73
C SER A 215 3.89 20.25 6.48
N ILE A 216 3.86 20.88 5.29
CA ILE A 216 4.16 20.24 4.01
C ILE A 216 5.59 20.58 3.56
N PHE A 217 6.01 21.85 3.67
CA PHE A 217 7.23 22.37 3.04
C PHE A 217 8.28 22.87 4.04
N ARG A 218 8.23 22.51 5.33
CA ARG A 218 9.26 22.90 6.29
C ARG A 218 10.65 22.61 5.74
N PRO A 219 11.65 23.48 6.01
CA PRO A 219 12.98 23.34 5.41
C PRO A 219 13.62 21.95 5.59
N SER A 220 13.38 21.30 6.73
CA SER A 220 13.95 19.98 7.04
C SER A 220 13.44 18.85 6.13
N VAL A 221 12.21 18.94 5.60
CA VAL A 221 11.65 17.90 4.70
C VAL A 221 11.99 18.13 3.23
N GLN A 222 12.42 19.33 2.87
CA GLN A 222 12.64 19.68 1.46
C GLN A 222 13.71 18.82 0.76
N PRO A 223 14.85 18.44 1.38
CA PRO A 223 15.82 17.55 0.75
C PRO A 223 15.20 16.18 0.39
N TYR A 224 14.30 15.67 1.23
CA TYR A 224 13.53 14.48 0.92
C TYR A 224 12.63 14.69 -0.30
N MET A 225 11.84 15.77 -0.33
CA MET A 225 10.94 16.09 -1.44
C MET A 225 11.70 16.24 -2.76
N ILE A 226 12.83 16.96 -2.76
CA ILE A 226 13.69 17.11 -3.94
C ILE A 226 14.15 15.74 -4.46
N SER A 227 14.56 14.84 -3.58
CA SER A 227 14.98 13.50 -3.99
C SER A 227 13.81 12.66 -4.51
N TRP A 228 12.59 12.83 -3.96
CA TRP A 228 11.38 12.14 -4.39
C TRP A 228 10.89 12.63 -5.76
N PHE A 229 10.90 13.95 -6.00
CA PHE A 229 10.40 14.55 -7.24
C PHE A 229 11.18 14.15 -8.50
N ARG A 230 12.37 13.57 -8.34
CA ARG A 230 13.16 13.03 -9.46
C ARG A 230 12.56 11.77 -10.09
N TYR A 231 11.62 11.11 -9.42
CA TYR A 231 11.05 9.85 -9.87
C TYR A 231 9.70 10.03 -10.54
N ASN A 232 9.54 9.36 -11.70
CA ASN A 232 8.28 9.26 -12.42
C ASN A 232 7.75 7.84 -12.28
N PRO A 233 6.63 7.60 -11.56
CA PRO A 233 6.10 6.26 -11.33
C PRO A 233 5.82 5.47 -12.61
N ALA A 234 5.31 6.12 -13.67
CA ALA A 234 5.07 5.48 -14.97
C ALA A 234 6.37 4.99 -15.63
N GLU A 235 7.48 5.69 -15.43
CA GLU A 235 8.80 5.24 -15.91
C GLU A 235 9.36 4.12 -15.06
N GLU A 236 9.17 4.18 -13.74
CA GLU A 236 9.69 3.16 -12.83
C GLU A 236 8.95 1.82 -12.99
N ILE A 237 7.61 1.81 -13.13
CA ILE A 237 6.88 0.56 -13.35
C ILE A 237 7.23 -0.07 -14.70
N ARG A 238 7.54 0.73 -15.73
CA ARG A 238 7.98 0.23 -17.05
C ARG A 238 9.30 -0.55 -16.99
N LYS A 239 10.17 -0.23 -16.03
CA LYS A 239 11.45 -0.92 -15.84
C LYS A 239 11.30 -2.31 -15.21
N LEU A 240 10.13 -2.61 -14.59
CA LEU A 240 9.91 -3.89 -13.96
C LEU A 240 9.82 -5.02 -15.00
N THR A 241 10.66 -6.02 -14.85
CA THR A 241 10.63 -7.25 -15.66
C THR A 241 9.81 -8.37 -15.02
N ILE A 242 9.36 -8.17 -13.79
CA ILE A 242 8.54 -9.09 -13.01
C ILE A 242 7.04 -8.80 -13.21
N PRO A 243 6.16 -9.79 -12.95
CA PRO A 243 4.71 -9.57 -12.96
C PRO A 243 4.30 -8.45 -12.01
N ALA A 244 3.35 -7.61 -12.45
CA ALA A 244 2.84 -6.49 -11.67
C ALA A 244 1.31 -6.52 -11.60
N LEU A 245 0.77 -6.14 -10.42
CA LEU A 245 -0.64 -5.93 -10.16
C LEU A 245 -0.85 -4.48 -9.72
N ILE A 246 -1.85 -3.82 -10.29
CA ILE A 246 -2.24 -2.44 -9.96
C ILE A 246 -3.66 -2.48 -9.42
N LEU A 247 -3.85 -1.98 -8.21
CA LEU A 247 -5.13 -1.95 -7.48
C LEU A 247 -5.46 -0.52 -7.09
N GLN A 248 -6.65 -0.05 -7.49
CA GLN A 248 -7.10 1.31 -7.21
C GLN A 248 -8.55 1.31 -6.74
N GLY A 249 -8.86 2.13 -5.76
CA GLY A 249 -10.23 2.33 -5.30
C GLY A 249 -10.96 3.44 -6.06
N SER A 250 -12.24 3.23 -6.39
CA SER A 250 -13.04 4.27 -7.07
C SER A 250 -13.41 5.46 -6.17
N ASN A 251 -13.37 5.28 -4.84
CA ASN A 251 -13.67 6.32 -3.83
C ASN A 251 -12.41 6.88 -3.18
N ASP A 252 -11.23 6.67 -3.79
CA ASP A 252 -9.99 7.23 -3.29
C ASP A 252 -9.96 8.76 -3.47
N LEU A 253 -9.77 9.49 -2.36
CA LEU A 253 -9.74 10.97 -2.33
C LEU A 253 -8.34 11.54 -2.55
N GLN A 254 -7.30 10.71 -2.62
CA GLN A 254 -5.90 11.13 -2.70
C GLN A 254 -5.26 10.77 -4.04
N VAL A 255 -5.50 9.56 -4.55
CA VAL A 255 -4.99 9.05 -5.83
C VAL A 255 -6.17 8.64 -6.70
N SER A 256 -6.15 9.05 -7.95
CA SER A 256 -7.27 8.85 -8.87
C SER A 256 -7.17 7.53 -9.65
N ALA A 257 -8.29 7.10 -10.24
CA ALA A 257 -8.29 5.98 -11.18
C ALA A 257 -7.42 6.25 -12.43
N ASP A 258 -7.26 7.53 -12.81
CA ASP A 258 -6.37 7.93 -13.92
C ASP A 258 -4.91 7.58 -13.61
N ASP A 259 -4.48 7.72 -12.35
CA ASP A 259 -3.12 7.34 -11.94
C ASP A 259 -2.87 5.83 -12.13
N ALA A 260 -3.84 4.99 -11.77
CA ALA A 260 -3.76 3.56 -12.01
C ALA A 260 -3.74 3.23 -13.51
N SER A 261 -4.52 3.95 -14.32
CA SER A 261 -4.52 3.82 -15.79
C SER A 261 -3.17 4.19 -16.38
N MET A 262 -2.53 5.27 -15.90
CA MET A 262 -1.17 5.66 -16.34
C MET A 262 -0.13 4.60 -16.03
N LEU A 263 -0.21 3.95 -14.86
CA LEU A 263 0.67 2.84 -14.51
C LEU A 263 0.45 1.63 -15.43
N ALA A 264 -0.80 1.27 -15.69
CA ALA A 264 -1.15 0.15 -16.58
C ALA A 264 -0.75 0.44 -18.03
N ASP A 265 -0.88 1.67 -18.48
CA ASP A 265 -0.43 2.10 -19.82
C ASP A 265 1.09 2.00 -19.96
N ALA A 266 1.83 2.28 -18.91
CA ALA A 266 3.28 2.17 -18.89
C ALA A 266 3.77 0.71 -18.83
N LYS A 267 3.00 -0.22 -18.24
CA LYS A 267 3.30 -1.65 -18.12
C LYS A 267 2.10 -2.48 -18.60
N LYS A 268 2.03 -2.71 -19.91
CA LYS A 268 0.87 -3.32 -20.60
C LYS A 268 0.55 -4.76 -20.18
N ASP A 269 1.50 -5.48 -19.61
CA ASP A 269 1.35 -6.83 -19.08
C ASP A 269 0.96 -6.85 -17.59
N ALA A 270 0.81 -5.68 -16.96
CA ALA A 270 0.31 -5.60 -15.59
C ALA A 270 -1.20 -5.92 -15.52
N TRP A 271 -1.61 -6.57 -14.43
CA TRP A 271 -3.03 -6.69 -14.11
C TRP A 271 -3.51 -5.37 -13.50
N LEU A 272 -4.67 -4.89 -13.92
CA LEU A 272 -5.30 -3.68 -13.37
C LEU A 272 -6.71 -4.01 -12.90
N TYR A 273 -7.02 -3.67 -11.64
CA TYR A 273 -8.39 -3.72 -11.11
C TYR A 273 -8.76 -2.41 -10.43
N LEU A 274 -9.93 -1.89 -10.82
CA LEU A 274 -10.59 -0.79 -10.14
C LEU A 274 -11.63 -1.37 -9.16
N ILE A 275 -11.43 -1.16 -7.86
CA ILE A 275 -12.27 -1.70 -6.79
C ILE A 275 -13.34 -0.69 -6.44
N LEU A 276 -14.60 -1.05 -6.71
CA LEU A 276 -15.74 -0.17 -6.51
C LEU A 276 -15.92 0.17 -5.02
N GLY A 277 -16.09 1.45 -4.74
CA GLY A 277 -16.31 1.97 -3.39
C GLY A 277 -15.07 1.99 -2.49
N MET A 278 -13.95 1.36 -2.86
CA MET A 278 -12.76 1.35 -2.04
C MET A 278 -12.11 2.75 -1.99
N ASN A 279 -11.73 3.18 -0.80
CA ASN A 279 -11.03 4.44 -0.56
C ASN A 279 -9.51 4.25 -0.34
N HIS A 280 -8.80 5.35 -0.07
CA HIS A 280 -7.35 5.34 0.09
C HIS A 280 -6.85 4.48 1.26
N VAL A 281 -7.64 4.34 2.33
CA VAL A 281 -7.31 3.47 3.49
C VAL A 281 -7.92 2.07 3.35
N LEU A 282 -8.21 1.66 2.11
CA LEU A 282 -8.60 0.31 1.70
C LEU A 282 -9.96 -0.15 2.22
N LYS A 283 -10.82 0.77 2.66
CA LYS A 283 -12.18 0.49 3.13
C LYS A 283 -13.20 0.72 2.03
N VAL A 284 -14.23 -0.11 1.93
CA VAL A 284 -15.36 0.12 1.01
C VAL A 284 -16.38 1.04 1.70
N ILE A 285 -16.67 2.17 1.08
CA ILE A 285 -17.58 3.19 1.57
C ILE A 285 -18.63 3.51 0.50
N GLU A 286 -19.88 3.31 0.85
CA GLU A 286 -21.03 3.64 -0.02
C GLU A 286 -21.53 5.07 0.19
N GLY A 287 -21.07 5.74 1.22
CA GLY A 287 -21.52 7.07 1.63
C GLY A 287 -20.83 8.23 0.91
N ASP A 288 -21.12 9.42 1.38
CA ASP A 288 -20.58 10.66 0.86
C ASP A 288 -19.08 10.88 1.27
N ARG A 289 -18.55 12.05 0.87
CA ARG A 289 -17.17 12.44 1.21
C ARG A 289 -16.92 12.50 2.73
N ILE A 290 -17.92 12.87 3.52
CA ILE A 290 -17.80 13.00 4.98
C ILE A 290 -17.67 11.62 5.61
N GLU A 291 -18.49 10.67 5.19
CA GLU A 291 -18.44 9.28 5.65
C GLU A 291 -17.12 8.60 5.20
N ASN A 292 -16.71 8.88 3.97
CA ASN A 292 -15.41 8.42 3.49
C ASN A 292 -14.27 8.92 4.41
N MET A 293 -14.24 10.21 4.75
CA MET A 293 -13.21 10.75 5.65
C MET A 293 -13.28 10.20 7.07
N LYS A 294 -14.47 9.90 7.59
CA LYS A 294 -14.64 9.28 8.93
C LYS A 294 -13.97 7.89 8.99
N SER A 295 -14.06 7.12 7.91
CA SER A 295 -13.48 5.77 7.84
C SER A 295 -11.96 5.73 8.02
N TYR A 296 -11.27 6.86 7.80
CA TYR A 296 -9.83 6.99 8.04
C TYR A 296 -9.46 6.87 9.52
N ASN A 297 -10.42 7.02 10.43
CA ASN A 297 -10.27 6.88 11.88
C ASN A 297 -11.10 5.72 12.45
N ASP A 298 -11.46 4.75 11.62
CA ASP A 298 -12.17 3.55 12.07
C ASP A 298 -11.32 2.29 11.88
N PRO A 299 -10.56 1.88 12.90
CA PRO A 299 -9.72 0.69 12.84
C PRO A 299 -10.54 -0.63 12.85
N ALA A 300 -11.82 -0.59 13.20
CA ALA A 300 -12.70 -1.76 13.23
C ALA A 300 -13.34 -2.05 11.87
N LEU A 301 -13.48 -1.02 11.02
CA LEU A 301 -14.03 -1.19 9.69
C LEU A 301 -13.13 -2.12 8.86
N PRO A 302 -13.68 -3.19 8.23
CA PRO A 302 -12.88 -4.12 7.46
C PRO A 302 -12.32 -3.47 6.18
N ILE A 303 -11.17 -3.97 5.72
CA ILE A 303 -10.65 -3.64 4.38
C ILE A 303 -11.50 -4.32 3.31
N SER A 304 -11.39 -3.86 2.08
CA SER A 304 -12.08 -4.43 0.91
C SER A 304 -11.77 -5.93 0.73
N GLU A 305 -12.80 -6.75 0.60
CA GLU A 305 -12.64 -8.18 0.28
C GLU A 305 -12.07 -8.38 -1.12
N ASP A 306 -12.54 -7.60 -2.11
CA ASP A 306 -12.06 -7.66 -3.49
C ASP A 306 -10.56 -7.36 -3.57
N LEU A 307 -10.06 -6.40 -2.77
CA LEU A 307 -8.64 -6.10 -2.67
C LEU A 307 -7.85 -7.37 -2.34
N MET A 308 -8.29 -8.10 -1.32
CA MET A 308 -7.61 -9.31 -0.87
C MET A 308 -7.75 -10.45 -1.87
N ILE A 309 -8.93 -10.62 -2.48
CA ILE A 309 -9.17 -11.63 -3.52
C ILE A 309 -8.19 -11.44 -4.68
N TYR A 310 -8.08 -10.23 -5.24
CA TYR A 310 -7.18 -9.94 -6.37
C TYR A 310 -5.71 -10.10 -5.99
N MET A 311 -5.29 -9.66 -4.81
CA MET A 311 -3.91 -9.85 -4.35
C MET A 311 -3.55 -11.33 -4.18
N ILE A 312 -4.42 -12.11 -3.53
CA ILE A 312 -4.19 -13.55 -3.29
C ILE A 312 -4.18 -14.33 -4.61
N GLU A 313 -5.10 -14.01 -5.51
CA GLU A 313 -5.13 -14.64 -6.83
C GLU A 313 -3.86 -14.35 -7.63
N PHE A 314 -3.41 -13.09 -7.66
CA PHE A 314 -2.19 -12.67 -8.34
C PHE A 314 -0.94 -13.37 -7.76
N ILE A 315 -0.81 -13.43 -6.43
CA ILE A 315 0.32 -14.10 -5.76
C ILE A 315 0.39 -15.57 -6.16
N ARG A 316 -0.76 -16.25 -6.27
CA ARG A 316 -0.85 -17.68 -6.61
C ARG A 316 -0.66 -17.96 -8.10
N LYS A 317 -1.16 -17.11 -8.98
CA LYS A 317 -1.23 -17.32 -10.44
C LYS A 317 -0.26 -16.46 -11.24
N GLY A 318 0.19 -15.33 -10.70
CA GLY A 318 1.06 -14.39 -11.41
C GLY A 318 2.39 -15.05 -11.79
N LYS A 319 2.52 -15.33 -13.08
CA LYS A 319 3.74 -15.86 -13.75
C LYS A 319 4.37 -14.76 -14.57
#